data_b2832213ba495df85187b09c643a592a
#
_entry.id   b2832213ba495df85187b09c643a592a
#
_cell.length_a   1.000
_cell.length_b   1.000
_cell.length_c   1.000
_cell.angle_alpha   90.00
_cell.angle_beta   90.00
_cell.angle_gamma   90.00
#
_symmetry.space_group_name_H-M   'P 1'
#
loop_
_entity.id
_entity.type
_entity.pdbx_description
1 polymer ?
#
loop_
_entity_poly.entity_id
_entity_poly.type
_entity_poly.pdbx_seq_one_letter_code
_entity_poly.pdbx_strand_id
1 'polypeptide(L)'
;GYFHTHSFKKYILRLLLFAVLSEIPFDLMYGGTWFYPFHQNVIWTLLIGLSGIHLMEKVRKKRKLWIFLPTAVLVVLVGSALGTVGMADYYGAGVLTVFAFYILRGRKWWCLLGQVLTLYWINVVLLGGLMYPIRLFGMEFELCQQGLALLALVSIWLYRGRQGCHRSLIHL
;
A
#
# COMPACT_ATOMS: atom_id res chain seq x y z
N GLY A 1 0.85 9.68 6.49
CA GLY A 1 0.37 10.29 5.29
C GLY A 1 -0.97 11.02 5.43
N TYR A 2 -2.07 10.43 4.99
CA TYR A 2 -3.37 11.09 4.85
C TYR A 2 -3.85 11.87 6.10
N PHE A 3 -3.78 11.25 7.26
CA PHE A 3 -4.27 11.84 8.52
C PHE A 3 -3.36 12.89 9.15
N HIS A 4 -2.14 13.04 8.64
CA HIS A 4 -1.14 13.97 9.16
C HIS A 4 -0.88 15.14 8.20
N THR A 5 -1.64 15.25 7.10
CA THR A 5 -1.47 16.33 6.15
C THR A 5 -2.47 17.46 6.39
N HIS A 6 -1.98 18.70 6.41
CA HIS A 6 -2.84 19.89 6.53
C HIS A 6 -3.60 20.19 5.22
N SER A 7 -3.03 19.83 4.06
CA SER A 7 -3.63 20.08 2.76
C SER A 7 -3.51 18.87 1.85
N PHE A 8 -4.63 18.17 1.68
CA PHE A 8 -4.71 17.02 0.81
C PHE A 8 -4.31 17.34 -0.64
N LYS A 9 -4.77 18.50 -1.17
CA LYS A 9 -4.44 18.92 -2.54
C LYS A 9 -2.93 19.07 -2.75
N LYS A 10 -2.23 19.74 -1.82
CA LYS A 10 -0.77 19.91 -1.89
C LYS A 10 -0.05 18.56 -1.76
N TYR A 11 -0.56 17.67 -0.93
CA TYR A 11 0.02 16.35 -0.75
C TYR A 11 -0.12 15.48 -2.01
N ILE A 12 -1.31 15.42 -2.60
CA ILE A 12 -1.55 14.70 -3.86
C ILE A 12 -0.69 15.25 -5.00
N LEU A 13 -0.59 16.59 -5.12
CA LEU A 13 0.21 17.21 -6.17
C LEU A 13 1.70 16.86 -6.03
N ARG A 14 2.24 16.88 -4.82
CA ARG A 14 3.62 16.45 -4.57
C ARG A 14 3.82 14.96 -4.91
N LEU A 15 2.88 14.11 -4.51
CA LEU A 15 2.94 12.69 -4.80
C LEU A 15 2.89 12.44 -6.32
N LEU A 16 2.03 13.16 -7.04
CA LEU A 16 1.95 13.11 -8.50
C LEU A 16 3.26 13.55 -9.16
N LEU A 17 3.82 14.66 -8.68
CA LEU A 17 5.12 15.14 -9.19
C LEU A 17 6.22 14.08 -8.98
N PHE A 18 6.27 13.47 -7.80
CA PHE A 18 7.22 12.39 -7.52
C PHE A 18 6.95 11.15 -8.36
N ALA A 19 5.68 10.79 -8.61
CA ALA A 19 5.34 9.68 -9.49
C ALA A 19 5.93 9.89 -10.89
N VAL A 20 5.71 11.07 -11.48
CA VAL A 20 6.22 11.40 -12.82
C VAL A 20 7.76 11.47 -12.84
N LEU A 21 8.39 12.10 -11.86
CA LEU A 21 9.84 12.24 -11.82
C LEU A 21 10.54 10.88 -11.60
N SER A 22 9.94 10.00 -10.80
CA SER A 22 10.51 8.68 -10.53
C SER A 22 10.24 7.65 -11.63
N GLU A 23 9.37 7.97 -12.60
CA GLU A 23 9.12 7.09 -13.74
C GLU A 23 10.37 6.94 -14.61
N ILE A 24 11.10 8.01 -14.87
CA ILE A 24 12.31 7.99 -15.71
C ILE A 24 13.34 6.98 -15.19
N PRO A 25 13.85 7.07 -13.95
CA PRO A 25 14.81 6.09 -13.44
C PRO A 25 14.20 4.68 -13.29
N PHE A 26 12.91 4.58 -13.05
CA PHE A 26 12.21 3.30 -12.95
C PHE A 26 12.17 2.60 -14.32
N ASP A 27 11.76 3.31 -15.37
CA ASP A 27 11.71 2.80 -16.74
C ASP A 27 13.09 2.38 -17.25
N LEU A 28 14.12 3.17 -16.97
CA LEU A 28 15.50 2.83 -17.30
C LEU A 28 15.98 1.55 -16.60
N MET A 29 15.61 1.37 -15.33
CA MET A 29 15.99 0.19 -14.55
C MET A 29 15.22 -1.06 -15.00
N TYR A 30 13.92 -0.92 -15.27
CA TYR A 30 13.03 -2.04 -15.52
C TYR A 30 12.94 -2.43 -16.99
N GLY A 31 12.77 -1.44 -17.87
CA GLY A 31 12.60 -1.62 -19.32
C GLY A 31 13.85 -1.32 -20.16
N GLY A 32 14.91 -0.75 -19.56
CA GLY A 32 16.12 -0.34 -20.28
C GLY A 32 15.90 0.81 -21.26
N THR A 33 14.76 1.48 -21.21
CA THR A 33 14.34 2.58 -22.10
C THR A 33 13.88 3.78 -21.29
N TRP A 34 13.88 4.96 -21.90
CA TRP A 34 13.42 6.20 -21.27
C TRP A 34 11.92 6.21 -20.99
N PHE A 35 11.16 5.35 -21.67
CA PHE A 35 9.71 5.23 -21.51
C PHE A 35 9.30 3.76 -21.68
N TYR A 36 8.76 3.17 -20.61
CA TYR A 36 8.27 1.80 -20.58
C TYR A 36 6.85 1.75 -20.02
N PRO A 37 5.80 1.81 -20.87
CA PRO A 37 4.41 1.99 -20.44
C PRO A 37 3.78 0.74 -19.79
N PHE A 38 4.46 -0.41 -19.79
CA PHE A 38 3.89 -1.69 -19.36
C PHE A 38 4.11 -2.00 -17.87
N HIS A 39 4.82 -1.14 -17.16
CA HIS A 39 5.00 -1.27 -15.71
C HIS A 39 5.33 0.08 -15.09
N GLN A 40 4.47 0.56 -14.21
CA GLN A 40 4.57 1.87 -13.60
C GLN A 40 5.10 1.75 -12.17
N ASN A 41 5.78 2.77 -11.66
CA ASN A 41 6.35 2.74 -10.32
C ASN A 41 5.28 2.70 -9.21
N VAL A 42 5.68 2.28 -8.01
CA VAL A 42 4.79 2.09 -6.84
C VAL A 42 4.07 3.37 -6.38
N ILE A 43 4.55 4.55 -6.75
CA ILE A 43 3.95 5.81 -6.31
C ILE A 43 2.56 6.00 -6.94
N TRP A 44 2.33 5.46 -8.14
CA TRP A 44 1.01 5.44 -8.77
C TRP A 44 0.00 4.61 -7.96
N THR A 45 0.43 3.45 -7.45
CA THR A 45 -0.38 2.64 -6.52
C THR A 45 -0.79 3.44 -5.29
N LEU A 46 0.17 4.17 -4.68
CA LEU A 46 -0.09 5.02 -3.53
C LEU A 46 -1.03 6.19 -3.87
N LEU A 47 -0.91 6.78 -5.05
CA LEU A 47 -1.74 7.89 -5.52
C LEU A 47 -3.20 7.45 -5.70
N ILE A 48 -3.42 6.29 -6.34
CA ILE A 48 -4.75 5.69 -6.51
C ILE A 48 -5.35 5.37 -5.14
N GLY A 49 -4.60 4.66 -4.29
CA GLY A 49 -5.04 4.30 -2.94
C GLY A 49 -5.38 5.51 -2.08
N LEU A 50 -4.54 6.55 -2.09
CA LEU A 50 -4.76 7.78 -1.33
C LEU A 50 -5.99 8.56 -1.81
N SER A 51 -6.21 8.61 -3.12
CA SER A 51 -7.40 9.23 -3.72
C SER A 51 -8.68 8.49 -3.31
N GLY A 52 -8.65 7.16 -3.32
CA GLY A 52 -9.76 6.32 -2.86
C GLY A 52 -10.04 6.51 -1.37
N ILE A 53 -9.01 6.56 -0.52
CA ILE A 53 -9.15 6.84 0.92
C ILE A 53 -9.82 8.21 1.13
N HIS A 54 -9.44 9.21 0.34
CA HIS A 54 -10.05 10.55 0.45
C HIS A 54 -11.56 10.52 0.14
N LEU A 55 -11.96 9.77 -0.89
CA LEU A 55 -13.38 9.59 -1.21
C LEU A 55 -14.13 8.87 -0.08
N MET A 56 -13.58 7.77 0.44
CA MET A 56 -14.16 7.04 1.57
C MET A 56 -14.33 7.93 2.80
N GLU A 57 -13.32 8.76 3.13
CA GLU A 57 -13.40 9.67 4.29
C GLU A 57 -14.43 10.78 4.11
N LYS A 58 -14.60 11.31 2.89
CA LYS A 58 -15.67 12.28 2.59
C LYS A 58 -17.05 11.71 2.87
N VAL A 59 -17.28 10.45 2.47
CA VAL A 59 -18.58 9.79 2.68
C VAL A 59 -18.75 9.39 4.14
N ARG A 60 -17.70 8.90 4.79
CA ARG A 60 -17.73 8.51 6.20
C ARG A 60 -18.10 9.67 7.13
N LYS A 61 -17.65 10.89 6.83
CA LYS A 61 -18.00 12.10 7.58
C LYS A 61 -19.50 12.40 7.56
N LYS A 62 -20.26 11.95 6.55
CA LYS A 62 -21.72 12.09 6.48
C LYS A 62 -22.50 11.15 7.41
N ARG A 63 -21.81 10.27 8.15
CA ARG A 63 -22.33 9.33 9.17
C ARG A 63 -23.44 8.37 8.69
N LYS A 64 -23.60 8.16 7.37
CA LYS A 64 -24.60 7.23 6.81
C LYS A 64 -23.89 5.92 6.41
N LEU A 65 -23.94 4.93 7.28
CA LEU A 65 -23.25 3.63 7.07
C LEU A 65 -23.71 2.93 5.79
N TRP A 66 -24.98 2.99 5.48
CA TRP A 66 -25.58 2.38 4.29
C TRP A 66 -25.11 3.02 2.97
N ILE A 67 -24.59 4.27 3.00
CA ILE A 67 -23.95 4.91 1.85
C ILE A 67 -22.44 4.60 1.87
N PHE A 68 -21.84 4.53 3.06
CA PHE A 68 -20.40 4.28 3.18
C PHE A 68 -20.00 2.90 2.67
N LEU A 69 -20.74 1.84 3.03
CA LEU A 69 -20.40 0.48 2.63
C LEU A 69 -20.36 0.28 1.10
N PRO A 70 -21.43 0.61 0.33
CA PRO A 70 -21.39 0.46 -1.11
C PRO A 70 -20.32 1.37 -1.76
N THR A 71 -20.11 2.58 -1.21
CA THR A 71 -19.04 3.46 -1.70
C THR A 71 -17.66 2.85 -1.46
N ALA A 72 -17.42 2.26 -0.30
CA ALA A 72 -16.15 1.62 0.00
C ALA A 72 -15.89 0.43 -0.93
N VAL A 73 -16.89 -0.40 -1.17
CA VAL A 73 -16.80 -1.51 -2.14
C VAL A 73 -16.50 -0.98 -3.54
N LEU A 74 -17.24 0.03 -4.01
CA LEU A 74 -17.02 0.63 -5.32
C LEU A 74 -15.61 1.21 -5.45
N VAL A 75 -15.13 1.95 -4.45
CA VAL A 75 -13.78 2.54 -4.45
C VAL A 75 -12.71 1.45 -4.48
N VAL A 76 -12.89 0.34 -3.75
CA VAL A 76 -11.97 -0.80 -3.79
C VAL A 76 -11.95 -1.44 -5.17
N LEU A 77 -13.10 -1.70 -5.77
CA LEU A 77 -13.20 -2.31 -7.09
C LEU A 77 -12.59 -1.42 -8.18
N VAL A 78 -13.01 -0.15 -8.22
CA VAL A 78 -12.51 0.82 -9.21
C VAL A 78 -11.02 1.09 -9.01
N GLY A 79 -10.57 1.29 -7.77
CA GLY A 79 -9.16 1.51 -7.47
C GLY A 79 -8.28 0.33 -7.88
N SER A 80 -8.72 -0.91 -7.60
CA SER A 80 -7.99 -2.11 -8.02
C SER A 80 -7.98 -2.28 -9.52
N ALA A 81 -9.09 -1.99 -10.19
CA ALA A 81 -9.16 -1.99 -11.67
C ALA A 81 -8.21 -0.95 -12.27
N LEU A 82 -8.19 0.28 -11.73
CA LEU A 82 -7.26 1.33 -12.16
C LEU A 82 -5.79 0.93 -11.94
N GLY A 83 -5.45 0.29 -10.81
CA GLY A 83 -4.11 -0.22 -10.57
C GLY A 83 -3.69 -1.31 -11.55
N THR A 84 -4.63 -2.17 -11.96
CA THR A 84 -4.39 -3.24 -12.93
C THR A 84 -4.28 -2.70 -14.36
N VAL A 85 -5.24 -1.88 -14.79
CA VAL A 85 -5.25 -1.31 -16.15
C VAL A 85 -4.10 -0.31 -16.34
N GLY A 86 -3.79 0.47 -15.31
CA GLY A 86 -2.65 1.40 -15.30
C GLY A 86 -1.30 0.72 -15.14
N MET A 87 -1.26 -0.62 -15.05
CA MET A 87 -0.02 -1.40 -14.88
C MET A 87 0.86 -0.88 -13.74
N ALA A 88 0.23 -0.35 -12.67
CA ALA A 88 0.94 0.11 -11.49
C ALA A 88 1.64 -1.07 -10.80
N ASP A 89 2.74 -0.78 -10.08
CA ASP A 89 3.51 -1.80 -9.38
C ASP A 89 2.60 -2.62 -8.45
N TYR A 90 2.73 -3.94 -8.51
CA TYR A 90 1.80 -4.92 -7.92
C TYR A 90 0.35 -4.81 -8.40
N TYR A 91 0.07 -4.10 -9.48
CA TYR A 91 -1.27 -3.98 -10.11
C TYR A 91 -2.37 -3.60 -9.10
N GLY A 92 -3.55 -4.20 -9.24
CA GLY A 92 -4.66 -4.02 -8.29
C GLY A 92 -4.36 -4.55 -6.88
N ALA A 93 -3.46 -5.52 -6.74
CA ALA A 93 -3.05 -6.10 -5.45
C ALA A 93 -2.36 -5.07 -4.55
N GLY A 94 -1.51 -4.20 -5.12
CA GLY A 94 -0.90 -3.09 -4.40
C GLY A 94 -1.94 -2.11 -3.87
N VAL A 95 -2.93 -1.75 -4.69
CA VAL A 95 -4.03 -0.85 -4.29
C VAL A 95 -4.90 -1.50 -3.22
N LEU A 96 -5.20 -2.80 -3.34
CA LEU A 96 -5.92 -3.56 -2.31
C LEU A 96 -5.19 -3.53 -0.97
N THR A 97 -3.87 -3.66 -0.98
CA THR A 97 -3.05 -3.57 0.24
C THR A 97 -3.22 -2.22 0.93
N VAL A 98 -3.19 -1.11 0.17
CA VAL A 98 -3.41 0.24 0.72
C VAL A 98 -4.79 0.36 1.36
N PHE A 99 -5.83 -0.15 0.71
CA PHE A 99 -7.20 -0.13 1.25
C PHE A 99 -7.37 -1.05 2.47
N ALA A 100 -6.73 -2.22 2.47
CA ALA A 100 -6.75 -3.13 3.61
C ALA A 100 -6.18 -2.46 4.86
N PHE A 101 -5.04 -1.81 4.77
CA PHE A 101 -4.46 -1.05 5.88
C PHE A 101 -5.31 0.16 6.31
N TYR A 102 -6.02 0.79 5.39
CA TYR A 102 -6.96 1.85 5.73
C TYR A 102 -8.18 1.33 6.50
N ILE A 103 -8.80 0.25 6.04
CA ILE A 103 -10.01 -0.31 6.63
C ILE A 103 -9.69 -0.95 7.98
N LEU A 104 -8.59 -1.69 8.06
CA LEU A 104 -8.15 -2.45 9.23
C LEU A 104 -7.18 -1.67 10.14
N ARG A 105 -7.21 -0.36 10.12
CA ARG A 105 -6.25 0.52 10.83
C ARG A 105 -6.36 0.56 12.34
N GLY A 106 -7.25 -0.20 12.94
CA GLY A 106 -7.42 -0.26 14.39
C GLY A 106 -6.28 -0.98 15.10
N ARG A 107 -6.11 -0.71 16.41
CA ARG A 107 -5.16 -1.43 17.28
C ARG A 107 -5.76 -2.63 18.02
N LYS A 108 -6.93 -3.06 17.62
CA LYS A 108 -7.61 -4.20 18.20
C LYS A 108 -7.08 -5.50 17.57
N TRP A 109 -7.06 -6.58 18.32
CA TRP A 109 -6.51 -7.86 17.87
C TRP A 109 -7.14 -8.37 16.56
N TRP A 110 -8.44 -8.14 16.33
CA TRP A 110 -9.10 -8.51 15.08
C TRP A 110 -8.64 -7.68 13.89
N CYS A 111 -8.18 -6.42 14.10
CA CYS A 111 -7.57 -5.64 13.03
C CYS A 111 -6.22 -6.24 12.62
N LEU A 112 -5.43 -6.72 13.59
CA LEU A 112 -4.19 -7.46 13.31
C LEU A 112 -4.49 -8.73 12.54
N LEU A 113 -5.43 -9.53 13.03
CA LEU A 113 -5.82 -10.77 12.36
C LEU A 113 -6.30 -10.49 10.93
N GLY A 114 -7.14 -9.48 10.74
CA GLY A 114 -7.59 -9.04 9.42
C GLY A 114 -6.43 -8.60 8.51
N GLN A 115 -5.46 -7.85 9.01
CA GLN A 115 -4.27 -7.46 8.26
C GLN A 115 -3.41 -8.68 7.88
N VAL A 116 -3.18 -9.61 8.81
CA VAL A 116 -2.43 -10.85 8.54
C VAL A 116 -3.12 -11.66 7.45
N LEU A 117 -4.42 -11.93 7.60
CA LEU A 117 -5.19 -12.71 6.63
C LEU A 117 -5.23 -12.05 5.25
N THR A 118 -5.45 -10.73 5.21
CA THR A 118 -5.51 -9.99 3.95
C THR A 118 -4.15 -9.93 3.26
N LEU A 119 -3.07 -9.67 4.00
CA LEU A 119 -1.72 -9.69 3.44
C LEU A 119 -1.30 -11.09 3.00
N TYR A 120 -1.63 -12.12 3.76
CA TYR A 120 -1.39 -13.49 3.35
C TYR A 120 -2.10 -13.80 2.03
N TRP A 121 -3.39 -13.50 1.96
CA TRP A 121 -4.18 -13.73 0.75
C TRP A 121 -3.63 -12.95 -0.46
N ILE A 122 -3.31 -11.66 -0.29
CA ILE A 122 -2.77 -10.82 -1.38
C ILE A 122 -1.40 -11.33 -1.83
N ASN A 123 -0.48 -11.59 -0.90
CA ASN A 123 0.92 -11.86 -1.26
C ASN A 123 1.17 -13.33 -1.61
N VAL A 124 0.50 -14.27 -0.95
CA VAL A 124 0.74 -15.69 -1.16
C VAL A 124 -0.22 -16.28 -2.20
N VAL A 125 -1.52 -15.90 -2.13
CA VAL A 125 -2.55 -16.50 -3.01
C VAL A 125 -2.70 -15.72 -4.31
N LEU A 126 -2.82 -14.39 -4.24
CA LEU A 126 -3.10 -13.55 -5.41
C LEU A 126 -1.84 -13.25 -6.23
N LEU A 127 -0.76 -12.84 -5.58
CA LEU A 127 0.51 -12.51 -6.23
C LEU A 127 1.39 -13.75 -6.43
N GLY A 128 1.33 -14.71 -5.50
CA GLY A 128 2.20 -15.88 -5.51
C GLY A 128 3.67 -15.50 -5.33
N GLY A 129 4.49 -15.78 -6.32
CA GLY A 129 5.89 -15.43 -6.34
C GLY A 129 6.81 -16.66 -6.30
N LEU A 130 8.11 -16.40 -6.21
CA LEU A 130 9.12 -17.44 -6.17
C LEU A 130 9.07 -18.21 -4.85
N MET A 131 9.10 -19.53 -4.94
CA MET A 131 9.23 -20.43 -3.81
C MET A 131 10.69 -20.82 -3.65
N TYR A 132 11.23 -20.66 -2.45
CA TYR A 132 12.58 -21.05 -2.12
C TYR A 132 12.56 -22.24 -1.16
N PRO A 133 13.16 -23.39 -1.51
CA PRO A 133 13.30 -24.49 -0.59
C PRO A 133 14.29 -24.11 0.53
N ILE A 134 13.84 -24.14 1.76
CA ILE A 134 14.65 -23.90 2.96
C ILE A 134 14.71 -25.19 3.76
N ARG A 135 15.91 -25.59 4.19
CA ARG A 135 16.11 -26.67 5.16
C ARG A 135 16.25 -26.10 6.55
N LEU A 136 15.25 -26.36 7.40
CA LEU A 136 15.28 -25.97 8.80
C LEU A 136 15.04 -27.22 9.67
N PHE A 137 15.91 -27.47 10.63
CA PHE A 137 15.82 -28.63 11.55
C PHE A 137 15.67 -30.01 10.84
N GLY A 138 16.27 -30.17 9.65
CA GLY A 138 16.20 -31.43 8.89
C GLY A 138 14.91 -31.61 8.06
N MET A 139 13.99 -30.65 8.09
CA MET A 139 12.77 -30.63 7.27
C MET A 139 12.94 -29.61 6.13
N GLU A 140 12.37 -29.92 4.97
CA GLU A 140 12.33 -29.03 3.82
C GLU A 140 11.01 -28.24 3.85
N PHE A 141 11.12 -26.91 3.83
CA PHE A 141 9.99 -25.98 3.75
C PHE A 141 10.11 -25.14 2.50
N GLU A 142 8.99 -24.83 1.86
CA GLU A 142 8.95 -23.86 0.78
C GLU A 142 8.59 -22.47 1.34
N LEU A 143 9.54 -21.53 1.23
CA LEU A 143 9.31 -20.13 1.59
C LEU A 143 8.82 -19.35 0.39
N CYS A 144 7.61 -18.83 0.46
CA CYS A 144 7.13 -17.86 -0.52
C CYS A 144 7.78 -16.50 -0.30
N GLN A 145 8.51 -15.99 -1.30
CA GLN A 145 9.18 -14.67 -1.23
C GLN A 145 8.21 -13.56 -0.85
N GLN A 146 7.04 -13.52 -1.48
CA GLN A 146 6.02 -12.51 -1.21
C GLN A 146 5.43 -12.64 0.20
N GLY A 147 5.47 -13.83 0.80
CA GLY A 147 5.04 -14.08 2.18
C GLY A 147 5.86 -13.32 3.23
N LEU A 148 7.10 -12.94 2.90
CA LEU A 148 7.95 -12.12 3.77
C LEU A 148 7.35 -10.72 4.03
N ALA A 149 6.44 -10.25 3.19
CA ALA A 149 5.69 -9.02 3.43
C ALA A 149 4.93 -9.01 4.77
N LEU A 150 4.57 -10.20 5.29
CA LEU A 150 3.95 -10.34 6.61
C LEU A 150 4.85 -9.86 7.76
N LEU A 151 6.17 -9.92 7.60
CA LEU A 151 7.11 -9.43 8.61
C LEU A 151 7.00 -7.92 8.82
N ALA A 152 6.53 -7.17 7.82
CA ALA A 152 6.29 -5.73 7.94
C ALA A 152 5.24 -5.41 9.01
N LEU A 153 4.30 -6.33 9.28
CA LEU A 153 3.29 -6.15 10.33
C LEU A 153 3.91 -6.02 11.72
N VAL A 154 5.01 -6.73 11.99
CA VAL A 154 5.72 -6.63 13.27
C VAL A 154 6.18 -5.18 13.49
N SER A 155 6.84 -4.59 12.51
CA SER A 155 7.30 -3.20 12.58
C SER A 155 6.13 -2.21 12.69
N ILE A 156 5.05 -2.43 11.94
CA ILE A 156 3.86 -1.57 11.96
C ILE A 156 3.17 -1.61 13.33
N TRP A 157 3.08 -2.77 13.96
CA TRP A 157 2.42 -2.94 15.26
C TRP A 157 3.30 -2.48 16.43
N LEU A 158 4.63 -2.59 16.32
CA LEU A 158 5.57 -2.05 17.30
C LEU A 158 5.65 -0.52 17.22
N TYR A 159 5.36 0.07 16.07
CA TYR A 159 5.38 1.52 15.90
C TYR A 159 4.29 2.21 16.72
N ARG A 160 4.67 3.01 17.70
CA ARG A 160 3.78 3.69 18.65
C ARG A 160 3.26 5.05 18.14
N GLY A 161 3.54 5.43 16.89
CA GLY A 161 3.10 6.71 16.33
C GLY A 161 3.77 7.95 16.96
N ARG A 162 4.82 7.77 17.75
CA ARG A 162 5.60 8.89 18.32
C ARG A 162 6.55 9.39 17.25
N GLN A 163 6.56 10.70 17.02
CA GLN A 163 7.61 11.32 16.23
C GLN A 163 8.94 11.04 16.94
N GLY A 164 9.95 10.61 16.16
CA GLY A 164 11.30 10.50 16.67
C GLY A 164 11.72 11.84 17.31
N CYS A 165 12.48 11.79 18.39
CA CYS A 165 12.98 12.96 19.06
C CYS A 165 13.76 13.82 18.03
N HIS A 166 13.19 14.93 17.61
CA HIS A 166 13.87 15.93 16.81
C HIS A 166 14.84 16.64 17.76
N ARG A 167 16.00 16.04 18.05
CA ARG A 167 17.13 16.78 18.57
C ARG A 167 17.51 17.77 17.47
N SER A 168 17.13 19.03 17.64
CA SER A 168 17.67 20.12 16.83
C SER A 168 19.18 20.19 17.09
N LEU A 169 19.95 19.55 16.24
CA LEU A 169 21.40 19.74 16.12
C LEU A 169 21.67 20.99 15.28
N ILE A 170 21.06 22.13 15.63
CA ILE A 170 21.38 23.43 15.05
C ILE A 170 21.49 24.39 16.23
N HIS A 171 22.59 24.29 16.94
CA HIS A 171 23.23 25.37 17.67
C HIS A 171 24.72 25.02 17.73
N LEU A 172 25.41 25.31 16.66
CA LEU A 172 26.83 25.69 16.60
C LEU A 172 27.02 26.62 15.42
#